data_e2d359c080da407542f54eca889cfcd6
#
_entry.id   e2d359c080da407542f54eca889cfcd6
#
_cell.length_a   1.000
_cell.length_b   1.000
_cell.length_c   1.000
_cell.angle_alpha   90.00
_cell.angle_beta   90.00
_cell.angle_gamma   90.00
#
_symmetry.space_group_name_H-M   'P 1'
#
loop_
_entity.id
_entity.type
_entity.pdbx_description
1 polymer ?
#
loop_
_entity_poly.entity_id
_entity_poly.type
_entity_poly.pdbx_seq_one_letter_code
_entity_poly.pdbx_strand_id
1 'polypeptide(L)'
;MKTKKAQAAIIGTIIFIIVAVAAFGAFAMTMGAQSDYNAVAVQRSQFLAVRGEESLYAFYNSTSGDIVVANTGSVISTVIGIITINSKNQMNEQPAHFVIAPTSTYSFAFSNFGSYQKVGLLTAYGNVFWVAPNPFNPQSGSF
;
A
#
# COMPACT_ATOMS: atom_id res chain seq x y z
N MET A 1 -38.05 8.79 61.88
CA MET A 1 -36.94 7.88 61.50
C MET A 1 -37.20 7.11 60.20
N LYS A 2 -38.44 6.78 59.83
CA LYS A 2 -38.73 6.09 58.56
C LYS A 2 -38.44 6.94 57.32
N THR A 3 -38.59 8.26 57.38
CA THR A 3 -38.30 9.19 56.27
C THR A 3 -36.82 9.32 55.94
N LYS A 4 -35.91 9.24 56.93
CA LYS A 4 -34.44 9.30 56.70
C LYS A 4 -33.92 8.03 55.98
N LYS A 5 -34.45 6.85 56.32
CA LYS A 5 -34.10 5.60 55.65
C LYS A 5 -34.61 5.57 54.20
N ALA A 6 -35.80 6.08 53.96
CA ALA A 6 -36.35 6.18 52.61
C ALA A 6 -35.56 7.14 51.73
N GLN A 7 -35.15 8.31 52.30
CA GLN A 7 -34.31 9.25 51.57
C GLN A 7 -32.94 8.69 51.27
N ALA A 8 -32.31 7.98 52.22
CA ALA A 8 -31.02 7.32 51.96
C ALA A 8 -31.09 6.24 50.85
N ALA A 9 -32.18 5.48 50.85
CA ALA A 9 -32.42 4.47 49.80
C ALA A 9 -32.62 5.11 48.41
N ILE A 10 -33.36 6.22 48.35
CA ILE A 10 -33.59 6.95 47.08
C ILE A 10 -32.25 7.55 46.57
N ILE A 11 -31.49 8.18 47.43
CA ILE A 11 -30.17 8.76 47.08
C ILE A 11 -29.22 7.66 46.61
N GLY A 12 -29.16 6.52 47.30
CA GLY A 12 -28.35 5.38 46.93
C GLY A 12 -28.75 4.81 45.58
N THR A 13 -30.04 4.73 45.28
CA THR A 13 -30.55 4.25 43.97
C THR A 13 -30.17 5.22 42.84
N ILE A 14 -30.28 6.54 43.09
CA ILE A 14 -29.91 7.55 42.08
C ILE A 14 -28.41 7.48 41.79
N ILE A 15 -27.58 7.39 42.82
CA ILE A 15 -26.10 7.27 42.67
C ILE A 15 -25.77 5.99 41.91
N PHE A 16 -26.42 4.88 42.24
CA PHE A 16 -26.21 3.61 41.54
C PHE A 16 -26.56 3.71 40.05
N ILE A 17 -27.67 4.33 39.71
CA ILE A 17 -28.10 4.53 38.31
C ILE A 17 -27.08 5.39 37.57
N ILE A 18 -26.61 6.49 38.18
CA ILE A 18 -25.60 7.37 37.54
C ILE A 18 -24.30 6.61 37.28
N VAL A 19 -23.84 5.84 38.25
CA VAL A 19 -22.62 5.03 38.08
C VAL A 19 -22.79 3.96 37.01
N ALA A 20 -23.95 3.29 36.98
CA ALA A 20 -24.23 2.27 35.97
C ALA A 20 -24.29 2.86 34.56
N VAL A 21 -24.92 4.01 34.38
CA VAL A 21 -24.99 4.70 33.09
C VAL A 21 -23.59 5.16 32.65
N ALA A 22 -22.80 5.72 33.55
CA ALA A 22 -21.44 6.14 33.27
C ALA A 22 -20.54 4.94 32.85
N ALA A 23 -20.62 3.83 33.59
CA ALA A 23 -19.88 2.62 33.29
C ALA A 23 -20.27 2.03 31.92
N PHE A 24 -21.57 1.98 31.63
CA PHE A 24 -22.06 1.49 30.35
C PHE A 24 -21.63 2.39 29.20
N GLY A 25 -21.68 3.71 29.37
CA GLY A 25 -21.23 4.67 28.38
C GLY A 25 -19.73 4.53 28.09
N ALA A 26 -18.90 4.38 29.11
CA ALA A 26 -17.47 4.17 28.97
C ALA A 26 -17.16 2.84 28.24
N PHE A 27 -17.91 1.79 28.59
CA PHE A 27 -17.77 0.49 27.92
C PHE A 27 -18.13 0.58 26.42
N ALA A 28 -19.23 1.24 26.10
CA ALA A 28 -19.67 1.43 24.71
C ALA A 28 -18.64 2.23 23.90
N MET A 29 -18.05 3.26 24.45
CA MET A 29 -16.98 4.03 23.80
C MET A 29 -15.73 3.19 23.57
N THR A 30 -15.33 2.36 24.50
CA THR A 30 -14.19 1.45 24.36
C THR A 30 -14.44 0.41 23.27
N MET A 31 -15.63 -0.14 23.19
CA MET A 31 -16.01 -1.09 22.13
C MET A 31 -15.98 -0.43 20.76
N GLY A 32 -16.46 0.80 20.64
CA GLY A 32 -16.41 1.56 19.38
C GLY A 32 -14.97 1.82 18.94
N ALA A 33 -14.09 2.23 19.84
CA ALA A 33 -12.68 2.47 19.55
C ALA A 33 -11.96 1.18 19.12
N GLN A 34 -12.22 0.04 19.73
CA GLN A 34 -11.68 -1.25 19.31
C GLN A 34 -12.17 -1.68 17.95
N SER A 35 -13.43 -1.46 17.63
CA SER A 35 -14.00 -1.76 16.33
C SER A 35 -13.33 -0.96 15.22
N ASP A 36 -13.10 0.33 15.43
CA ASP A 36 -12.39 1.19 14.48
C ASP A 36 -10.94 0.75 14.30
N TYR A 37 -10.25 0.43 15.37
CA TYR A 37 -8.88 -0.09 15.33
C TYR A 37 -8.79 -1.41 14.54
N ASN A 38 -9.71 -2.34 14.78
CA ASN A 38 -9.75 -3.61 14.07
C ASN A 38 -10.03 -3.42 12.57
N ALA A 39 -10.90 -2.50 12.21
CA ALA A 39 -11.16 -2.19 10.80
C ALA A 39 -9.92 -1.66 10.08
N VAL A 40 -9.18 -0.75 10.71
CA VAL A 40 -7.92 -0.23 10.17
C VAL A 40 -6.86 -1.33 10.06
N ALA A 41 -6.74 -2.19 11.06
CA ALA A 41 -5.80 -3.32 11.05
C ALA A 41 -6.10 -4.30 9.92
N VAL A 42 -7.37 -4.61 9.68
CA VAL A 42 -7.81 -5.48 8.57
C VAL A 42 -7.51 -4.84 7.22
N GLN A 43 -7.81 -3.56 7.04
CA GLN A 43 -7.50 -2.84 5.81
C GLN A 43 -5.99 -2.83 5.52
N ARG A 44 -5.18 -2.58 6.54
CA ARG A 44 -3.72 -2.63 6.39
C ARG A 44 -3.23 -4.01 6.02
N SER A 45 -3.77 -5.06 6.65
CA SER A 45 -3.42 -6.44 6.34
C SER A 45 -3.78 -6.82 4.91
N GLN A 46 -4.96 -6.42 4.44
CA GLN A 46 -5.39 -6.63 3.06
C GLN A 46 -4.49 -5.88 2.06
N PHE A 47 -4.15 -4.63 2.36
CA PHE A 47 -3.24 -3.86 1.52
C PHE A 47 -1.87 -4.52 1.39
N LEU A 48 -1.29 -4.98 2.51
CA LEU A 48 0.00 -5.66 2.51
C LEU A 48 -0.05 -6.99 1.77
N ALA A 49 -1.16 -7.73 1.87
CA ALA A 49 -1.35 -8.98 1.14
C ALA A 49 -1.40 -8.72 -0.38
N VAL A 50 -2.18 -7.75 -0.84
CA VAL A 50 -2.26 -7.39 -2.25
C VAL A 50 -0.93 -6.86 -2.76
N ARG A 51 -0.24 -6.04 -1.96
CA ARG A 51 1.10 -5.57 -2.28
C ARG A 51 2.09 -6.72 -2.50
N GLY A 52 2.00 -7.77 -1.70
CA GLY A 52 2.83 -8.96 -1.83
C GLY A 52 2.51 -9.82 -3.05
N GLU A 53 1.29 -9.72 -3.58
CA GLU A 53 0.86 -10.41 -4.80
C GLU A 53 1.19 -9.66 -6.08
N GLU A 54 1.57 -8.38 -5.98
CA GLU A 54 2.00 -7.59 -7.12
C GLU A 54 3.36 -8.07 -7.60
N SER A 55 3.46 -8.37 -8.90
CA SER A 55 4.71 -8.78 -9.52
C SER A 55 4.79 -8.28 -10.96
N LEU A 56 5.75 -7.43 -11.22
CA LEU A 56 6.03 -6.92 -12.55
C LEU A 56 7.42 -7.37 -12.98
N TYR A 57 7.52 -7.77 -14.24
CA TYR A 57 8.79 -7.99 -14.91
C TYR A 57 8.96 -6.92 -15.98
N ALA A 58 10.01 -6.12 -15.88
CA ALA A 58 10.28 -5.05 -16.81
C ALA A 58 11.66 -5.23 -17.45
N PHE A 59 11.75 -5.01 -18.74
CA PHE A 59 13.02 -5.03 -19.46
C PHE A 59 13.06 -3.95 -20.53
N TYR A 60 14.26 -3.51 -20.88
CA TYR A 60 14.48 -2.57 -21.96
C TYR A 60 14.77 -3.30 -23.25
N ASN A 61 13.99 -3.01 -24.29
CA ASN A 61 14.23 -3.51 -25.63
C ASN A 61 15.05 -2.48 -26.42
N SER A 62 16.33 -2.76 -26.61
CA SER A 62 17.23 -1.86 -27.32
C SER A 62 16.92 -1.74 -28.82
N THR A 63 16.22 -2.69 -29.40
CA THR A 63 15.83 -2.65 -30.82
C THR A 63 14.73 -1.63 -31.07
N SER A 64 13.72 -1.58 -30.23
CA SER A 64 12.60 -0.65 -30.35
C SER A 64 12.79 0.64 -29.54
N GLY A 65 13.67 0.66 -28.55
CA GLY A 65 13.86 1.77 -27.62
C GLY A 65 12.77 1.87 -26.57
N ASP A 66 12.05 0.78 -26.32
CA ASP A 66 10.93 0.73 -25.40
C ASP A 66 11.27 -0.03 -24.12
N ILE A 67 10.64 0.37 -23.02
CA ILE A 67 10.54 -0.45 -21.82
C ILE A 67 9.27 -1.31 -21.94
N VAL A 68 9.44 -2.60 -21.81
CA VAL A 68 8.34 -3.58 -21.84
C VAL A 68 8.11 -4.07 -20.44
N VAL A 69 6.88 -3.98 -19.97
CA VAL A 69 6.48 -4.39 -18.61
C VAL A 69 5.42 -5.47 -18.71
N ALA A 70 5.68 -6.61 -18.10
CA ALA A 70 4.73 -7.71 -18.01
C ALA A 70 4.25 -7.86 -16.57
N ASN A 71 2.95 -7.95 -16.38
CA ASN A 71 2.38 -8.26 -15.07
C ASN A 71 2.34 -9.79 -14.89
N THR A 72 3.26 -10.29 -14.08
CA THR A 72 3.38 -11.72 -13.76
C THR A 72 2.65 -12.07 -12.45
N GLY A 73 2.08 -11.09 -11.80
CA GLY A 73 1.30 -11.27 -10.56
C GLY A 73 -0.16 -11.58 -10.81
N SER A 74 -0.89 -11.73 -9.73
CA SER A 74 -2.32 -12.04 -9.73
C SER A 74 -3.23 -10.83 -9.58
N VAL A 75 -2.66 -9.65 -9.35
CA VAL A 75 -3.40 -8.41 -9.12
C VAL A 75 -3.09 -7.38 -10.20
N ILE A 76 -4.03 -6.46 -10.41
CA ILE A 76 -3.82 -5.31 -11.29
C ILE A 76 -2.75 -4.41 -10.68
N SER A 77 -1.77 -4.03 -11.49
CA SER A 77 -0.70 -3.11 -11.10
C SER A 77 -0.87 -1.76 -11.78
N THR A 78 -0.77 -0.70 -11.00
CA THR A 78 -0.79 0.67 -11.52
C THR A 78 0.57 1.30 -11.29
N VAL A 79 1.26 1.63 -12.36
CA VAL A 79 2.53 2.35 -12.30
C VAL A 79 2.23 3.85 -12.20
N ILE A 80 2.76 4.48 -11.17
CA ILE A 80 2.52 5.91 -10.88
C ILE A 80 3.76 6.77 -11.10
N GLY A 81 4.93 6.17 -11.24
CA GLY A 81 6.17 6.91 -11.47
C GLY A 81 7.27 6.05 -12.05
N ILE A 82 8.22 6.70 -12.67
CA ILE A 82 9.45 6.10 -13.17
C ILE A 82 10.61 6.71 -12.39
N ILE A 83 11.38 5.85 -11.74
CA ILE A 83 12.55 6.24 -10.96
C ILE A 83 13.79 6.03 -11.81
N THR A 84 14.63 7.05 -11.93
CA THR A 84 15.90 6.96 -12.62
C THR A 84 17.03 7.29 -11.68
N ILE A 85 18.08 6.50 -11.73
CA ILE A 85 19.31 6.74 -10.98
C ILE A 85 20.44 6.94 -11.99
N ASN A 86 21.07 8.11 -11.96
CA ASN A 86 22.17 8.42 -12.87
C ASN A 86 23.51 7.87 -12.36
N SER A 87 24.57 8.06 -13.14
CA SER A 87 25.93 7.61 -12.79
C SER A 87 26.50 8.28 -11.54
N LYS A 88 25.91 9.38 -11.08
CA LYS A 88 26.30 10.10 -9.86
C LYS A 88 25.46 9.68 -8.64
N ASN A 89 24.67 8.60 -8.75
CA ASN A 89 23.73 8.12 -7.73
C ASN A 89 22.65 9.14 -7.35
N GLN A 90 22.32 10.05 -8.26
CA GLN A 90 21.20 10.96 -8.08
C GLN A 90 19.91 10.31 -8.57
N MET A 91 18.91 10.31 -7.71
CA MET A 91 17.61 9.76 -8.00
C MET A 91 16.67 10.86 -8.50
N ASN A 92 15.99 10.58 -9.59
CA ASN A 92 14.93 11.43 -10.12
C ASN A 92 13.67 10.59 -10.34
N GLU A 93 12.52 11.17 -10.06
CA GLU A 93 11.23 10.55 -10.27
C GLU A 93 10.46 11.34 -11.32
N GLN A 94 9.94 10.63 -12.31
CA GLN A 94 9.06 11.18 -13.32
C GLN A 94 7.66 10.62 -13.11
N PRO A 95 6.62 11.46 -13.05
CA PRO A 95 5.25 10.96 -12.93
C PRO A 95 4.86 10.17 -14.17
N ALA A 96 4.21 9.05 -13.95
CA ALA A 96 3.64 8.21 -14.99
C ALA A 96 2.28 7.68 -14.50
N HIS A 97 1.44 7.26 -15.42
CA HIS A 97 0.18 6.63 -15.06
C HIS A 97 -0.22 5.63 -16.12
N PHE A 98 -0.04 4.35 -15.82
CA PHE A 98 -0.57 3.27 -16.65
C PHE A 98 -0.93 2.06 -15.80
N VAL A 99 -1.93 1.33 -16.26
CA VAL A 99 -2.51 0.19 -15.54
C VAL A 99 -2.21 -1.07 -16.34
N ILE A 100 -1.71 -2.09 -15.67
CA ILE A 100 -1.36 -3.37 -16.28
C ILE A 100 -2.16 -4.47 -15.58
N ALA A 101 -3.09 -5.08 -16.32
CA ALA A 101 -3.85 -6.21 -15.83
C ALA A 101 -2.97 -7.45 -15.66
N PRO A 102 -3.35 -8.42 -14.81
CA PRO A 102 -2.64 -9.70 -14.71
C PRO A 102 -2.51 -10.38 -16.08
N THR A 103 -1.35 -10.99 -16.34
CA THR A 103 -1.01 -11.65 -17.60
C THR A 103 -0.92 -10.74 -18.84
N SER A 104 -1.04 -9.43 -18.65
CA SER A 104 -0.92 -8.42 -19.71
C SER A 104 0.47 -7.82 -19.76
N THR A 105 0.79 -7.28 -20.93
CA THR A 105 2.06 -6.59 -21.20
C THR A 105 1.79 -5.16 -21.66
N TYR A 106 2.58 -4.23 -21.19
CA TYR A 106 2.55 -2.83 -21.59
C TYR A 106 3.93 -2.39 -22.04
N SER A 107 4.02 -1.64 -23.12
CA SER A 107 5.28 -1.08 -23.58
C SER A 107 5.16 0.42 -23.80
N PHE A 108 6.23 1.15 -23.48
CA PHE A 108 6.29 2.59 -23.67
C PHE A 108 7.71 2.99 -24.09
N ALA A 109 7.80 4.04 -24.89
CA ALA A 109 9.08 4.56 -25.36
C ALA A 109 9.84 5.20 -24.19
N PHE A 110 11.12 4.88 -24.08
CA PHE A 110 11.99 5.45 -23.06
C PHE A 110 13.34 5.80 -23.68
N SER A 111 13.63 7.09 -23.77
CA SER A 111 14.88 7.57 -24.35
C SER A 111 16.03 7.58 -23.35
N ASN A 112 17.24 7.38 -23.87
CA ASN A 112 18.48 7.46 -23.09
C ASN A 112 18.58 6.45 -21.93
N PHE A 113 18.01 5.27 -22.08
CA PHE A 113 18.09 4.22 -21.05
C PHE A 113 19.55 3.94 -20.62
N GLY A 114 20.48 3.90 -21.58
CA GLY A 114 21.89 3.64 -21.30
C GLY A 114 22.61 4.73 -20.52
N SER A 115 22.04 5.94 -20.40
CA SER A 115 22.61 7.03 -19.62
C SER A 115 22.32 6.91 -18.12
N TYR A 116 21.42 6.03 -17.73
CA TYR A 116 21.05 5.79 -16.33
C TYR A 116 21.72 4.51 -15.81
N GLN A 117 22.10 4.56 -14.54
CA GLN A 117 22.63 3.39 -13.85
C GLN A 117 21.53 2.37 -13.56
N LYS A 118 20.35 2.85 -13.16
CA LYS A 118 19.15 2.06 -12.88
C LYS A 118 17.90 2.82 -13.28
N VAL A 119 16.94 2.09 -13.78
CA VAL A 119 15.58 2.58 -14.02
C VAL A 119 14.61 1.65 -13.30
N GLY A 120 13.67 2.22 -12.57
CA GLY A 120 12.67 1.47 -11.82
C GLY A 120 11.27 2.01 -12.06
N LEU A 121 10.29 1.16 -11.82
CA LEU A 121 8.87 1.48 -11.91
C LEU A 121 8.30 1.50 -10.50
N LEU A 122 7.72 2.63 -10.12
CA LEU A 122 7.04 2.80 -8.83
C LEU A 122 5.55 2.53 -9.02
N THR A 123 5.01 1.64 -8.20
CA THR A 123 3.58 1.29 -8.26
C THR A 123 2.77 1.98 -7.17
N ALA A 124 1.46 2.02 -7.35
CA ALA A 124 0.53 2.56 -6.36
C ALA A 124 0.57 1.81 -5.01
N TYR A 125 0.99 0.55 -5.01
CA TYR A 125 1.20 -0.21 -3.77
C TYR A 125 2.53 0.10 -3.07
N GLY A 126 3.36 0.97 -3.66
CA GLY A 126 4.64 1.35 -3.10
C GLY A 126 5.78 0.38 -3.39
N ASN A 127 5.60 -0.55 -4.31
CA ASN A 127 6.68 -1.41 -4.79
C ASN A 127 7.49 -0.72 -5.88
N VAL A 128 8.76 -1.04 -5.94
CA VAL A 128 9.66 -0.60 -7.02
C VAL A 128 10.16 -1.83 -7.75
N PHE A 129 9.92 -1.88 -9.06
CA PHE A 129 10.40 -2.95 -9.93
C PHE A 129 11.49 -2.39 -10.85
N TRP A 130 12.68 -2.95 -10.77
CA TRP A 130 13.80 -2.50 -11.55
C TRP A 130 13.73 -3.07 -12.96
N VAL A 131 14.01 -2.23 -13.95
CA VAL A 131 14.04 -2.60 -15.36
C VAL A 131 15.33 -3.32 -15.66
N ALA A 132 15.24 -4.54 -16.18
CA ALA A 132 16.39 -5.31 -16.63
C ALA A 132 16.94 -4.77 -17.95
N PRO A 133 18.27 -4.77 -18.16
CA PRO A 133 18.82 -4.54 -19.48
C PRO A 133 18.38 -5.68 -20.42
N ASN A 134 18.43 -5.44 -21.72
CA ASN A 134 17.90 -6.34 -22.74
C ASN A 134 18.22 -7.83 -22.48
N PRO A 135 17.22 -8.67 -22.11
CA PRO A 135 17.45 -10.07 -21.77
C PRO A 135 17.76 -10.95 -23.01
N PHE A 136 17.54 -10.41 -24.20
CA PHE A 136 17.75 -11.13 -25.45
C PHE A 136 19.13 -10.88 -26.08
N ASN A 137 19.96 -10.09 -25.44
CA ASN A 137 21.34 -9.90 -25.89
C ASN A 137 22.26 -10.90 -25.20
N PRO A 138 22.68 -11.97 -25.88
CA PRO A 138 23.52 -13.00 -25.27
C PRO A 138 24.92 -12.48 -24.86
N GLN A 139 25.31 -11.28 -25.32
CA GLN A 139 26.58 -10.67 -24.93
C GLN A 139 26.47 -9.81 -23.66
N SER A 140 25.27 -9.44 -23.22
CA SER A 140 25.07 -8.76 -21.94
C SER A 140 24.87 -9.74 -20.79
N GLY A 141 24.93 -11.03 -21.02
CA GLY A 141 24.63 -12.10 -20.08
C GLY A 141 25.80 -12.54 -19.21
N SER A 142 26.70 -11.66 -18.83
CA SER A 142 27.58 -11.94 -17.71
C SER A 142 26.86 -11.65 -16.42
N PHE A 143 26.19 -12.63 -15.92
CA PHE A 143 25.63 -12.62 -14.59
C PHE A 143 26.70 -13.02 -13.58
#